data_dffa04946a2f6acf940a6f3948c51292
#
_entry.id   dffa04946a2f6acf940a6f3948c51292
#
_cell.length_a   1.000
_cell.length_b   1.000
_cell.length_c   1.000
_cell.angle_alpha   90.00
_cell.angle_beta   90.00
_cell.angle_gamma   90.00
#
_symmetry.space_group_name_H-M   'P 1'
#
loop_
_entity.id
_entity.type
_entity.pdbx_description
1 polymer ?
#
loop_
_entity_poly.entity_id
_entity_poly.type
_entity_poly.pdbx_seq_one_letter_code
_entity_poly.pdbx_strand_id
1 'polypeptide(L)'
;MVKGYDLPKTVDKNTLVVITSISGNTIETLTTLESATKKDCSVIAFSSGGSMESFCTKNNVEFRKIPQIHSPRASFPSYVYSILKTLNSIIPIKKQEIINSLEQLELLSKEISSENLSDKNLSLNLANWITGTPVIYYPWGLNTAAIRFKNSLQENAKTHAIIEDIIESGHNGIVSWERPSDMVPIMIEGKDDHIKTKERWTILRQYFEENNITYKEISSLDGGILSKIMSLIYLLDYATIYYAARLGIDPSPIKSIDFIKERL
;
A
#
# COMPACT_ATOMS: atom_id res chain seq x y z
N MET A 1 -12.73 4.49 6.27
CA MET A 1 -11.98 5.14 5.17
C MET A 1 -12.94 5.46 4.04
N VAL A 2 -12.87 6.66 3.50
CA VAL A 2 -13.69 7.11 2.35
C VAL A 2 -12.80 7.15 1.11
N LYS A 3 -13.32 6.65 0.00
CA LYS A 3 -12.74 6.78 -1.34
C LYS A 3 -13.84 7.29 -2.26
N GLY A 4 -13.98 8.60 -2.39
CA GLY A 4 -15.05 9.22 -3.17
C GLY A 4 -15.32 10.63 -2.70
N TYR A 5 -16.50 11.13 -3.01
CA TYR A 5 -16.85 12.56 -2.85
C TYR A 5 -17.63 12.85 -1.56
N ASP A 6 -18.30 11.84 -1.00
CA ASP A 6 -19.22 12.02 0.12
C ASP A 6 -18.66 11.52 1.45
N LEU A 7 -18.94 12.25 2.51
CA LEU A 7 -18.71 11.80 3.87
C LEU A 7 -19.81 10.85 4.35
N PRO A 8 -19.48 9.86 5.18
CA PRO A 8 -20.49 9.04 5.84
C PRO A 8 -21.51 9.89 6.59
N LYS A 9 -22.77 9.46 6.57
CA LYS A 9 -23.85 10.14 7.32
C LYS A 9 -23.64 10.14 8.83
N THR A 10 -22.78 9.25 9.32
CA THR A 10 -22.42 9.11 10.74
C THR A 10 -21.40 10.15 11.23
N VAL A 11 -20.89 11.02 10.36
CA VAL A 11 -19.95 12.08 10.74
C VAL A 11 -20.70 13.15 11.53
N ASP A 12 -20.25 13.43 12.75
CA ASP A 12 -20.82 14.34 13.74
C ASP A 12 -19.73 15.11 14.49
N LYS A 13 -20.11 15.88 15.52
CA LYS A 13 -19.22 16.69 16.37
C LYS A 13 -18.14 15.89 17.13
N ASN A 14 -18.31 14.58 17.30
CA ASN A 14 -17.33 13.70 17.94
C ASN A 14 -16.39 13.04 16.94
N THR A 15 -16.51 13.38 15.67
CA THR A 15 -15.73 12.79 14.58
C THR A 15 -14.52 13.66 14.25
N LEU A 16 -13.34 13.06 14.16
CA LEU A 16 -12.17 13.67 13.51
C LEU A 16 -12.08 13.18 12.06
N VAL A 17 -12.17 14.10 11.13
CA VAL A 17 -11.98 13.83 9.69
C VAL A 17 -10.53 14.14 9.33
N VAL A 18 -9.78 13.09 8.96
CA VAL A 18 -8.39 13.20 8.51
C VAL A 18 -8.36 13.13 6.98
N ILE A 19 -7.92 14.21 6.36
CA ILE A 19 -7.90 14.36 4.90
C ILE A 19 -6.47 14.35 4.39
N THR A 20 -6.19 13.54 3.37
CA THR A 20 -4.84 13.39 2.84
C THR A 20 -4.86 13.40 1.31
N SER A 21 -4.10 14.32 0.72
CA SER A 21 -3.79 14.34 -0.71
C SER A 21 -2.35 14.80 -0.90
N ILE A 22 -1.49 14.00 -1.52
CA ILE A 22 -0.08 14.36 -1.67
C ILE A 22 0.06 15.64 -2.48
N SER A 23 -0.56 15.74 -3.65
CA SER A 23 -0.54 16.94 -4.49
C SER A 23 -1.37 18.11 -3.93
N GLY A 24 -2.37 17.81 -3.09
CA GLY A 24 -3.35 18.78 -2.62
C GLY A 24 -4.36 19.23 -3.68
N ASN A 25 -4.39 18.59 -4.84
CA ASN A 25 -5.26 18.97 -5.97
C ASN A 25 -6.23 17.86 -6.38
N THR A 26 -6.33 16.78 -5.60
CA THR A 26 -7.25 15.68 -5.88
C THR A 26 -8.69 16.12 -5.63
N ILE A 27 -9.52 16.12 -6.68
CA ILE A 27 -10.87 16.69 -6.63
C ILE A 27 -11.77 16.00 -5.61
N GLU A 28 -11.72 14.67 -5.51
CA GLU A 28 -12.48 13.89 -4.54
C GLU A 28 -12.13 14.29 -3.11
N THR A 29 -10.84 14.52 -2.87
CA THR A 29 -10.33 14.90 -1.55
C THR A 29 -10.72 16.33 -1.20
N LEU A 30 -10.67 17.26 -2.17
CA LEU A 30 -11.11 18.65 -1.98
C LEU A 30 -12.61 18.74 -1.74
N THR A 31 -13.42 17.99 -2.48
CA THR A 31 -14.87 17.92 -2.28
C THR A 31 -15.22 17.37 -0.91
N THR A 32 -14.53 16.32 -0.47
CA THR A 32 -14.70 15.76 0.87
C THR A 32 -14.29 16.75 1.96
N LEU A 33 -13.19 17.49 1.75
CA LEU A 33 -12.73 18.54 2.67
C LEU A 33 -13.76 19.66 2.81
N GLU A 34 -14.28 20.16 1.70
CA GLU A 34 -15.33 21.18 1.70
C GLU A 34 -16.60 20.68 2.39
N SER A 35 -16.98 19.42 2.15
CA SER A 35 -18.13 18.82 2.82
C SER A 35 -17.91 18.68 4.33
N ALA A 36 -16.69 18.34 4.77
CA ALA A 36 -16.34 18.22 6.18
C ALA A 36 -16.43 19.57 6.92
N THR A 37 -15.99 20.67 6.29
CA THR A 37 -16.04 22.00 6.91
C THR A 37 -17.47 22.55 7.07
N LYS A 38 -18.44 21.98 6.38
CA LYS A 38 -19.87 22.33 6.53
C LYS A 38 -20.57 21.51 7.61
N LYS A 39 -19.87 20.53 8.21
CA LYS A 39 -20.37 19.70 9.30
C LYS A 39 -19.75 20.13 10.62
N ASP A 40 -20.46 19.90 11.72
CA ASP A 40 -19.95 20.08 13.07
C ASP A 40 -19.03 18.89 13.43
N CYS A 41 -17.78 18.92 12.92
CA CYS A 41 -16.75 17.90 13.17
C CYS A 41 -15.36 18.53 13.17
N SER A 42 -14.39 17.86 13.79
CA SER A 42 -12.98 18.28 13.70
C SER A 42 -12.37 17.84 12.37
N VAL A 43 -11.58 18.71 11.74
CA VAL A 43 -10.94 18.42 10.45
C VAL A 43 -9.45 18.74 10.52
N ILE A 44 -8.62 17.82 10.04
CA ILE A 44 -7.20 18.03 9.81
C ILE A 44 -6.81 17.56 8.42
N ALA A 45 -6.06 18.38 7.70
CA ALA A 45 -5.63 18.08 6.33
C ALA A 45 -4.10 17.96 6.22
N PHE A 46 -3.66 16.99 5.38
CA PHE A 46 -2.25 16.73 5.09
C PHE A 46 -2.00 16.78 3.59
N SER A 47 -1.05 17.61 3.15
CA SER A 47 -0.71 17.75 1.73
C SER A 47 0.67 18.39 1.56
N SER A 48 1.25 18.31 0.35
CA SER A 48 2.45 19.07 0.00
C SER A 48 2.16 20.53 -0.33
N GLY A 49 0.88 20.89 -0.47
CA GLY A 49 0.44 22.24 -0.86
C GLY A 49 -0.83 22.20 -1.70
N GLY A 50 -0.79 22.92 -2.82
CA GLY A 50 -1.88 22.95 -3.79
C GLY A 50 -3.15 23.67 -3.32
N SER A 51 -4.25 23.36 -3.97
CA SER A 51 -5.58 23.93 -3.65
C SER A 51 -6.03 23.61 -2.22
N MET A 52 -5.58 22.47 -1.67
CA MET A 52 -5.88 22.07 -0.27
C MET A 52 -5.26 23.05 0.74
N GLU A 53 -4.00 23.45 0.57
CA GLU A 53 -3.34 24.44 1.44
C GLU A 53 -4.09 25.78 1.41
N SER A 54 -4.43 26.25 0.19
CA SER A 54 -5.17 27.50 0.00
C SER A 54 -6.57 27.45 0.63
N PHE A 55 -7.27 26.34 0.46
CA PHE A 55 -8.59 26.13 1.06
C PHE A 55 -8.52 26.11 2.58
N CYS A 56 -7.58 25.36 3.16
CA CYS A 56 -7.43 25.26 4.62
C CYS A 56 -7.09 26.63 5.24
N THR A 57 -6.19 27.38 4.62
CA THR A 57 -5.83 28.74 5.08
C THR A 57 -7.05 29.67 5.07
N LYS A 58 -7.83 29.68 3.98
CA LYS A 58 -9.02 30.52 3.82
C LYS A 58 -10.12 30.17 4.82
N ASN A 59 -10.28 28.90 5.16
CA ASN A 59 -11.38 28.42 5.99
C ASN A 59 -10.94 28.09 7.43
N ASN A 60 -9.72 28.46 7.83
CA ASN A 60 -9.16 28.20 9.16
C ASN A 60 -9.21 26.72 9.58
N VAL A 61 -8.92 25.81 8.62
CA VAL A 61 -8.83 24.38 8.86
C VAL A 61 -7.39 24.03 9.25
N GLU A 62 -7.22 23.14 10.22
CA GLU A 62 -5.89 22.66 10.60
C GLU A 62 -5.20 21.96 9.42
N PHE A 63 -4.04 22.48 9.03
CA PHE A 63 -3.28 22.00 7.89
C PHE A 63 -1.84 21.63 8.29
N ARG A 64 -1.39 20.46 7.81
CA ARG A 64 -0.01 19.99 8.01
C ARG A 64 0.66 19.81 6.66
N LYS A 65 1.63 20.64 6.36
CA LYS A 65 2.42 20.52 5.13
C LYS A 65 3.43 19.39 5.24
N ILE A 66 3.37 18.46 4.30
CA ILE A 66 4.31 17.35 4.17
C ILE A 66 4.96 17.46 2.80
N PRO A 67 6.28 17.69 2.69
CA PRO A 67 6.94 17.82 1.42
C PRO A 67 6.75 16.58 0.53
N GLN A 68 6.49 16.81 -0.75
CA GLN A 68 6.54 15.75 -1.74
C GLN A 68 8.00 15.48 -2.09
N ILE A 69 8.43 14.21 -1.99
CA ILE A 69 9.77 13.77 -2.34
C ILE A 69 9.67 13.03 -3.67
N HIS A 70 10.39 13.47 -4.69
CA HIS A 70 10.43 12.92 -6.04
C HIS A 70 9.03 12.81 -6.70
N SER A 71 8.20 11.91 -6.22
CA SER A 71 6.84 11.66 -6.75
C SER A 71 5.85 11.36 -5.62
N PRO A 72 4.53 11.45 -5.86
CA PRO A 72 3.53 11.06 -4.86
C PRO A 72 3.74 9.65 -4.31
N ARG A 73 4.09 8.68 -5.14
CA ARG A 73 4.36 7.29 -4.74
C ARG A 73 5.55 7.18 -3.77
N ALA A 74 6.64 7.90 -4.06
CA ALA A 74 7.84 7.89 -3.22
C ALA A 74 7.66 8.64 -1.90
N SER A 75 6.63 9.49 -1.78
CA SER A 75 6.35 10.26 -0.57
C SER A 75 5.57 9.47 0.50
N PHE A 76 5.12 8.25 0.21
CA PHE A 76 4.27 7.45 1.10
C PHE A 76 4.84 7.31 2.52
N PRO A 77 6.12 6.92 2.76
CA PRO A 77 6.65 6.81 4.10
C PRO A 77 6.60 8.14 4.87
N SER A 78 6.94 9.26 4.23
CA SER A 78 6.90 10.59 4.83
C SER A 78 5.50 10.93 5.33
N TYR A 79 4.47 10.58 4.55
CA TYR A 79 3.07 10.81 4.94
C TYR A 79 2.66 9.93 6.12
N VAL A 80 2.96 8.64 6.08
CA VAL A 80 2.63 7.70 7.18
C VAL A 80 3.23 8.20 8.49
N TYR A 81 4.55 8.44 8.54
CA TYR A 81 5.20 8.84 9.79
C TYR A 81 4.82 10.25 10.25
N SER A 82 4.54 11.18 9.34
CA SER A 82 4.05 12.51 9.71
C SER A 82 2.65 12.47 10.30
N ILE A 83 1.75 11.68 9.72
CA ILE A 83 0.39 11.47 10.25
C ILE A 83 0.46 10.80 11.62
N LEU A 84 1.24 9.74 11.78
CA LEU A 84 1.43 9.05 13.06
C LEU A 84 1.99 10.00 14.14
N LYS A 85 2.96 10.85 13.79
CA LYS A 85 3.51 11.87 14.70
C LYS A 85 2.46 12.89 15.11
N THR A 86 1.65 13.35 14.18
CA THR A 86 0.63 14.38 14.44
C THR A 86 -0.52 13.82 15.27
N LEU A 87 -0.92 12.59 15.01
CA LEU A 87 -2.07 11.93 15.66
C LEU A 87 -1.65 10.98 16.81
N ASN A 88 -0.45 11.13 17.36
CA ASN A 88 0.10 10.23 18.37
C ASN A 88 -0.71 10.18 19.67
N SER A 89 -1.47 11.23 20.00
CA SER A 89 -2.40 11.26 21.15
C SER A 89 -3.68 10.45 20.91
N ILE A 90 -4.01 10.14 19.66
CA ILE A 90 -5.24 9.47 19.25
C ILE A 90 -4.93 8.03 18.80
N ILE A 91 -3.83 7.85 18.04
CA ILE A 91 -3.39 6.54 17.55
C ILE A 91 -2.41 5.96 18.56
N PRO A 92 -2.73 4.85 19.25
CA PRO A 92 -1.92 4.32 20.35
C PRO A 92 -0.70 3.53 19.86
N ILE A 93 0.15 4.15 19.02
CA ILE A 93 1.43 3.57 18.59
C ILE A 93 2.54 4.07 19.52
N LYS A 94 3.27 3.13 20.11
CA LYS A 94 4.41 3.46 20.99
C LYS A 94 5.55 4.06 20.17
N LYS A 95 6.23 5.06 20.73
CA LYS A 95 7.41 5.68 20.09
C LYS A 95 8.46 4.64 19.69
N GLN A 96 8.66 3.61 20.50
CA GLN A 96 9.62 2.55 20.21
C GLN A 96 9.23 1.74 18.96
N GLU A 97 7.95 1.52 18.69
CA GLU A 97 7.50 0.84 17.46
C GLU A 97 7.81 1.67 16.21
N ILE A 98 7.70 3.00 16.30
CA ILE A 98 8.09 3.89 15.20
C ILE A 98 9.61 3.82 14.97
N ILE A 99 10.42 3.87 16.04
CA ILE A 99 11.88 3.77 15.94
C ILE A 99 12.27 2.42 15.33
N ASN A 100 11.74 1.32 15.85
CA ASN A 100 12.04 -0.02 15.36
C ASN A 100 11.68 -0.16 13.88
N SER A 101 10.55 0.41 13.45
CA SER A 101 10.15 0.34 12.05
C SER A 101 11.10 1.11 11.12
N LEU A 102 11.64 2.25 11.56
CA LEU A 102 12.62 3.03 10.78
C LEU A 102 13.97 2.30 10.71
N GLU A 103 14.44 1.72 11.82
CA GLU A 103 15.66 0.91 11.85
C GLU A 103 15.57 -0.31 10.91
N GLN A 104 14.42 -0.99 10.90
CA GLN A 104 14.18 -2.10 9.99
C GLN A 104 14.18 -1.66 8.52
N LEU A 105 13.61 -0.50 8.19
CA LEU A 105 13.66 0.04 6.83
C LEU A 105 15.10 0.38 6.41
N GLU A 106 15.93 0.93 7.32
CA GLU A 106 17.32 1.23 7.04
C GLU A 106 18.14 -0.05 6.76
N LEU A 107 17.94 -1.10 7.55
CA LEU A 107 18.58 -2.40 7.32
C LEU A 107 18.13 -2.99 5.97
N LEU A 108 16.83 -3.05 5.75
CA LEU A 108 16.25 -3.59 4.52
C LEU A 108 16.71 -2.82 3.28
N SER A 109 16.91 -1.50 3.37
CA SER A 109 17.36 -0.69 2.23
C SER A 109 18.72 -1.14 1.69
N LYS A 110 19.62 -1.60 2.56
CA LYS A 110 20.94 -2.12 2.17
C LYS A 110 20.86 -3.47 1.46
N GLU A 111 19.83 -4.25 1.79
CA GLU A 111 19.62 -5.58 1.21
C GLU A 111 18.94 -5.53 -0.16
N ILE A 112 18.02 -4.58 -0.36
CA ILE A 112 17.16 -4.56 -1.56
C ILE A 112 17.47 -3.41 -2.53
N SER A 113 18.42 -2.52 -2.21
CA SER A 113 18.80 -1.41 -3.11
C SER A 113 19.51 -1.88 -4.36
N SER A 114 19.66 -0.98 -5.34
CA SER A 114 20.39 -1.23 -6.59
C SER A 114 21.89 -1.46 -6.41
N GLU A 115 22.43 -1.24 -5.23
CA GLU A 115 23.81 -1.58 -4.86
C GLU A 115 24.00 -3.08 -4.61
N ASN A 116 22.92 -3.80 -4.33
CA ASN A 116 22.89 -5.24 -4.14
C ASN A 116 22.06 -5.93 -5.23
N LEU A 117 22.68 -6.28 -6.34
CA LEU A 117 22.04 -7.02 -7.44
C LEU A 117 22.29 -8.54 -7.37
N SER A 118 22.62 -9.07 -6.19
CA SER A 118 22.84 -10.49 -5.97
C SER A 118 21.51 -11.25 -5.75
N ASP A 119 21.60 -12.59 -5.77
CA ASP A 119 20.48 -13.49 -5.46
C ASP A 119 19.93 -13.36 -4.02
N LYS A 120 20.58 -12.56 -3.16
CA LYS A 120 20.09 -12.25 -1.82
C LYS A 120 19.08 -11.10 -1.80
N ASN A 121 18.99 -10.33 -2.89
CA ASN A 121 18.01 -9.25 -3.01
C ASN A 121 16.61 -9.82 -3.27
N LEU A 122 15.78 -9.87 -2.24
CA LEU A 122 14.43 -10.43 -2.30
C LEU A 122 13.52 -9.68 -3.28
N SER A 123 13.68 -8.36 -3.40
CA SER A 123 12.89 -7.54 -4.32
C SER A 123 13.25 -7.85 -5.78
N LEU A 124 14.54 -8.00 -6.10
CA LEU A 124 15.01 -8.39 -7.41
C LEU A 124 14.57 -9.81 -7.77
N ASN A 125 14.66 -10.74 -6.80
CA ASN A 125 14.22 -12.12 -6.98
C ASN A 125 12.73 -12.22 -7.27
N LEU A 126 11.91 -11.46 -6.54
CA LEU A 126 10.48 -11.40 -6.81
C LEU A 126 10.20 -10.82 -8.21
N ALA A 127 10.85 -9.73 -8.58
CA ALA A 127 10.71 -9.13 -9.90
C ALA A 127 11.08 -10.10 -11.03
N ASN A 128 12.15 -10.88 -10.86
CA ASN A 128 12.58 -11.88 -11.82
C ASN A 128 11.62 -13.08 -11.93
N TRP A 129 10.97 -13.41 -10.83
CA TRP A 129 10.04 -14.53 -10.76
C TRP A 129 8.68 -14.22 -11.41
N ILE A 130 8.18 -12.97 -11.37
CA ILE A 130 6.90 -12.60 -11.98
C ILE A 130 6.96 -12.78 -13.50
N THR A 131 6.23 -13.75 -14.03
CA THR A 131 6.19 -14.09 -15.47
C THR A 131 4.80 -13.90 -16.09
N GLY A 132 3.76 -13.77 -15.26
CA GLY A 132 2.37 -13.60 -15.68
C GLY A 132 1.65 -12.53 -14.85
N THR A 133 0.32 -12.60 -14.82
CA THR A 133 -0.50 -11.69 -14.02
C THR A 133 -0.51 -12.11 -12.54
N PRO A 134 0.01 -11.30 -11.60
CA PRO A 134 0.06 -11.67 -10.19
C PRO A 134 -1.32 -11.77 -9.55
N VAL A 135 -1.56 -12.90 -8.85
CA VAL A 135 -2.64 -13.05 -7.86
C VAL A 135 -2.02 -13.04 -6.48
N ILE A 136 -2.27 -11.97 -5.72
CA ILE A 136 -1.60 -11.69 -4.45
C ILE A 136 -2.51 -12.08 -3.31
N TYR A 137 -2.18 -13.17 -2.62
CA TYR A 137 -2.86 -13.63 -1.42
C TYR A 137 -2.31 -12.93 -0.19
N TYR A 138 -3.19 -12.54 0.72
CA TYR A 138 -2.81 -11.85 1.96
C TYR A 138 -3.69 -12.27 3.14
N PRO A 139 -3.16 -12.24 4.39
CA PRO A 139 -3.94 -12.49 5.58
C PRO A 139 -4.53 -11.18 6.11
N TRP A 140 -5.52 -11.30 6.97
CA TRP A 140 -6.00 -10.17 7.77
C TRP A 140 -4.83 -9.43 8.46
N GLY A 141 -4.82 -8.10 8.34
CA GLY A 141 -3.79 -7.23 8.90
C GLY A 141 -2.66 -6.87 7.94
N LEU A 142 -2.44 -7.62 6.84
CA LEU A 142 -1.44 -7.28 5.81
C LEU A 142 -2.06 -6.81 4.49
N ASN A 143 -3.37 -6.62 4.44
CA ASN A 143 -4.10 -6.16 3.26
C ASN A 143 -3.55 -4.83 2.69
N THR A 144 -3.06 -3.92 3.55
CA THR A 144 -2.47 -2.65 3.12
C THR A 144 -1.22 -2.87 2.25
N ALA A 145 -0.36 -3.84 2.60
CA ALA A 145 0.81 -4.19 1.82
C ALA A 145 0.42 -4.80 0.46
N ALA A 146 -0.57 -5.71 0.45
CA ALA A 146 -1.08 -6.31 -0.79
C ALA A 146 -1.73 -5.28 -1.73
N ILE A 147 -2.59 -4.39 -1.20
CA ILE A 147 -3.20 -3.30 -1.96
C ILE A 147 -2.12 -2.37 -2.53
N ARG A 148 -1.13 -2.00 -1.71
CA ARG A 148 -0.03 -1.15 -2.14
C ARG A 148 0.77 -1.82 -3.25
N PHE A 149 1.12 -3.09 -3.11
CA PHE A 149 1.86 -3.84 -4.11
C PHE A 149 1.11 -3.90 -5.45
N LYS A 150 -0.19 -4.24 -5.42
CA LYS A 150 -1.04 -4.20 -6.62
C LYS A 150 -1.00 -2.82 -7.30
N ASN A 151 -1.20 -1.75 -6.53
CA ASN A 151 -1.21 -0.39 -7.08
C ASN A 151 0.17 -0.01 -7.65
N SER A 152 1.25 -0.40 -6.98
CA SER A 152 2.63 -0.14 -7.45
C SER A 152 2.97 -0.94 -8.70
N LEU A 153 2.50 -2.18 -8.87
CA LEU A 153 2.61 -2.94 -10.12
C LEU A 153 1.90 -2.22 -11.27
N GLN A 154 0.70 -1.72 -11.03
CA GLN A 154 -0.07 -0.98 -12.02
C GLN A 154 0.60 0.35 -12.40
N GLU A 155 1.08 1.11 -11.42
CA GLU A 155 1.70 2.42 -11.68
C GLU A 155 3.12 2.34 -12.21
N ASN A 156 3.97 1.45 -11.66
CA ASN A 156 5.39 1.36 -12.03
C ASN A 156 5.59 0.45 -13.25
N ALA A 157 5.07 -0.77 -13.21
CA ALA A 157 5.30 -1.77 -14.24
C ALA A 157 4.19 -1.84 -15.31
N LYS A 158 3.13 -1.02 -15.19
CA LYS A 158 1.97 -1.01 -16.10
C LYS A 158 1.30 -2.37 -16.23
N THR A 159 1.35 -3.18 -15.15
CA THR A 159 0.90 -4.57 -15.11
C THR A 159 -0.34 -4.71 -14.24
N HIS A 160 -1.35 -5.43 -14.72
CA HIS A 160 -2.50 -5.80 -13.91
C HIS A 160 -2.09 -6.75 -12.79
N ALA A 161 -2.79 -6.67 -11.66
CA ALA A 161 -2.66 -7.62 -10.56
C ALA A 161 -3.97 -7.76 -9.82
N ILE A 162 -4.22 -8.93 -9.25
CA ILE A 162 -5.39 -9.26 -8.44
C ILE A 162 -4.94 -9.42 -6.99
N ILE A 163 -5.80 -9.09 -6.03
CA ILE A 163 -5.56 -9.33 -4.60
C ILE A 163 -6.70 -10.17 -4.04
N GLU A 164 -6.33 -11.14 -3.19
CA GLU A 164 -7.26 -12.11 -2.61
C GLU A 164 -7.01 -12.26 -1.11
N ASP A 165 -8.03 -12.05 -0.28
CA ASP A 165 -7.96 -12.44 1.13
C ASP A 165 -7.89 -13.96 1.24
N ILE A 166 -6.91 -14.48 2.00
CA ILE A 166 -6.68 -15.94 2.10
C ILE A 166 -7.86 -16.69 2.70
N ILE A 167 -8.68 -16.05 3.53
CA ILE A 167 -9.86 -16.70 4.10
C ILE A 167 -10.96 -16.77 3.06
N GLU A 168 -11.26 -15.64 2.43
CA GLU A 168 -12.32 -15.52 1.42
C GLU A 168 -12.01 -16.34 0.16
N SER A 169 -10.77 -16.30 -0.32
CA SER A 169 -10.35 -17.04 -1.52
C SER A 169 -10.55 -18.55 -1.41
N GLY A 170 -10.48 -19.10 -0.20
CA GLY A 170 -10.78 -20.52 0.06
C GLY A 170 -12.25 -20.89 -0.15
N HIS A 171 -13.14 -19.92 -0.34
CA HIS A 171 -14.58 -20.13 -0.58
C HIS A 171 -14.98 -19.88 -2.04
N ASN A 172 -14.13 -19.21 -2.83
CA ASN A 172 -14.43 -18.83 -4.22
C ASN A 172 -13.19 -18.78 -5.12
N GLY A 173 -12.21 -17.95 -4.83
CA GLY A 173 -11.06 -17.68 -5.69
C GLY A 173 -10.23 -18.92 -6.06
N ILE A 174 -10.15 -19.92 -5.14
CA ILE A 174 -9.41 -21.16 -5.35
C ILE A 174 -9.92 -21.96 -6.57
N VAL A 175 -11.21 -21.88 -6.88
CA VAL A 175 -11.84 -22.59 -8.00
C VAL A 175 -11.29 -22.11 -9.34
N SER A 176 -10.80 -20.88 -9.43
CA SER A 176 -10.21 -20.32 -10.65
C SER A 176 -8.95 -21.08 -11.12
N TRP A 177 -8.28 -21.80 -10.22
CA TRP A 177 -7.09 -22.61 -10.53
C TRP A 177 -7.40 -23.98 -11.11
N GLU A 178 -8.68 -24.38 -11.21
CA GLU A 178 -9.09 -25.61 -11.91
C GLU A 178 -8.88 -25.52 -13.43
N ARG A 179 -8.55 -24.34 -13.95
CA ARG A 179 -8.23 -24.12 -15.37
C ARG A 179 -6.82 -23.56 -15.52
N PRO A 180 -6.06 -24.01 -16.54
CA PRO A 180 -4.79 -23.37 -16.88
C PRO A 180 -4.97 -21.86 -17.16
N SER A 181 -4.05 -21.06 -16.64
CA SER A 181 -4.04 -19.60 -16.86
C SER A 181 -2.59 -19.09 -16.84
N ASP A 182 -2.41 -17.82 -17.23
CA ASP A 182 -1.15 -17.09 -17.12
C ASP A 182 -0.98 -16.38 -15.75
N MET A 183 -1.85 -16.71 -14.81
CA MET A 183 -1.79 -16.13 -13.46
C MET A 183 -0.65 -16.75 -12.66
N VAL A 184 -0.02 -15.94 -11.81
CA VAL A 184 1.08 -16.37 -10.93
C VAL A 184 0.77 -16.01 -9.47
N PRO A 185 0.62 -17.01 -8.58
CA PRO A 185 0.23 -16.75 -7.20
C PRO A 185 1.41 -16.27 -6.37
N ILE A 186 1.22 -15.16 -5.64
CA ILE A 186 2.16 -14.59 -4.67
C ILE A 186 1.49 -14.59 -3.30
N MET A 187 2.07 -15.28 -2.33
CA MET A 187 1.55 -15.37 -0.97
C MET A 187 2.32 -14.42 -0.05
N ILE A 188 1.62 -13.45 0.52
CA ILE A 188 2.15 -12.55 1.56
C ILE A 188 1.75 -13.11 2.92
N GLU A 189 2.70 -13.64 3.68
CA GLU A 189 2.44 -14.29 4.96
C GLU A 189 2.91 -13.45 6.14
N GLY A 190 2.12 -13.42 7.19
CA GLY A 190 2.51 -12.85 8.48
C GLY A 190 3.16 -13.90 9.36
N LYS A 191 4.35 -13.62 9.92
CA LYS A 191 4.99 -14.52 10.89
C LYS A 191 4.11 -14.83 12.10
N ASP A 192 3.30 -13.86 12.53
CA ASP A 192 2.37 -13.99 13.66
C ASP A 192 0.92 -14.19 13.23
N ASP A 193 0.69 -14.70 12.02
CA ASP A 193 -0.66 -15.05 11.57
C ASP A 193 -1.32 -16.01 12.55
N HIS A 194 -2.63 -15.87 12.70
CA HIS A 194 -3.42 -16.78 13.53
C HIS A 194 -3.20 -18.23 13.08
N ILE A 195 -3.19 -19.19 14.03
CA ILE A 195 -2.90 -20.59 13.72
C ILE A 195 -3.77 -21.15 12.60
N LYS A 196 -5.04 -20.78 12.54
CA LYS A 196 -5.95 -21.20 11.46
C LYS A 196 -5.61 -20.58 10.10
N THR A 197 -5.01 -19.40 10.08
CA THR A 197 -4.48 -18.79 8.85
C THR A 197 -3.23 -19.54 8.38
N LYS A 198 -2.34 -19.92 9.31
CA LYS A 198 -1.16 -20.74 9.00
C LYS A 198 -1.53 -22.12 8.43
N GLU A 199 -2.58 -22.75 8.99
CA GLU A 199 -3.13 -23.98 8.43
C GLU A 199 -3.64 -23.78 6.99
N ARG A 200 -4.31 -22.67 6.69
CA ARG A 200 -4.76 -22.34 5.33
C ARG A 200 -3.60 -22.14 4.35
N TRP A 201 -2.55 -21.46 4.77
CA TRP A 201 -1.32 -21.36 3.97
C TRP A 201 -0.76 -22.73 3.62
N THR A 202 -0.71 -23.65 4.58
CA THR A 202 -0.23 -25.01 4.35
C THR A 202 -1.11 -25.75 3.35
N ILE A 203 -2.45 -25.64 3.47
CA ILE A 203 -3.40 -26.27 2.54
C ILE A 203 -3.27 -25.66 1.14
N LEU A 204 -3.10 -24.34 1.04
CA LEU A 204 -2.95 -23.68 -0.27
C LEU A 204 -1.65 -24.10 -0.98
N ARG A 205 -0.53 -24.22 -0.23
CA ARG A 205 0.72 -24.78 -0.80
C ARG A 205 0.51 -26.19 -1.32
N GLN A 206 -0.07 -27.07 -0.52
CA GLN A 206 -0.36 -28.43 -0.92
C GLN A 206 -1.22 -28.47 -2.20
N TYR A 207 -2.26 -27.66 -2.28
CA TYR A 207 -3.10 -27.55 -3.47
C TYR A 207 -2.31 -27.13 -4.71
N PHE A 208 -1.45 -26.09 -4.59
CA PHE A 208 -0.62 -25.64 -5.70
C PHE A 208 0.39 -26.69 -6.13
N GLU A 209 1.04 -27.39 -5.20
CA GLU A 209 1.99 -28.45 -5.47
C GLU A 209 1.34 -29.65 -6.19
N GLU A 210 0.19 -30.11 -5.70
CA GLU A 210 -0.57 -31.22 -6.30
C GLU A 210 -1.07 -30.89 -7.72
N ASN A 211 -1.29 -29.60 -8.01
CA ASN A 211 -1.74 -29.13 -9.32
C ASN A 211 -0.61 -28.56 -10.21
N ASN A 212 0.66 -28.70 -9.81
CA ASN A 212 1.82 -28.19 -10.52
C ASN A 212 1.79 -26.67 -10.78
N ILE A 213 1.20 -25.90 -9.86
CA ILE A 213 1.15 -24.45 -9.90
C ILE A 213 2.34 -23.92 -9.12
N THR A 214 3.26 -23.25 -9.81
CA THR A 214 4.39 -22.58 -9.14
C THR A 214 3.91 -21.32 -8.45
N TYR A 215 4.36 -21.08 -7.21
CA TYR A 215 3.99 -19.93 -6.40
C TYR A 215 5.21 -19.25 -5.78
N LYS A 216 5.05 -18.04 -5.30
CA LYS A 216 6.08 -17.28 -4.58
C LYS A 216 5.59 -16.86 -3.21
N GLU A 217 6.44 -17.04 -2.20
CA GLU A 217 6.16 -16.65 -0.82
C GLU A 217 6.99 -15.43 -0.43
N ILE A 218 6.35 -14.50 0.27
CA ILE A 218 6.96 -13.33 0.87
C ILE A 218 6.48 -13.24 2.31
N SER A 219 7.37 -13.43 3.26
CA SER A 219 7.05 -13.37 4.69
C SER A 219 7.31 -11.97 5.26
N SER A 220 6.44 -11.53 6.17
CA SER A 220 6.72 -10.32 6.95
C SER A 220 7.94 -10.53 7.85
N LEU A 221 8.62 -9.45 8.19
CA LEU A 221 9.64 -9.47 9.25
C LEU A 221 8.98 -9.70 10.62
N ASP A 222 9.82 -10.03 11.61
CA ASP A 222 9.42 -10.02 13.02
C ASP A 222 9.22 -8.59 13.52
N GLY A 223 8.41 -8.40 14.56
CA GLY A 223 8.20 -7.09 15.19
C GLY A 223 6.75 -6.63 15.24
N GLY A 224 6.53 -5.37 15.57
CA GLY A 224 5.21 -4.76 15.61
C GLY A 224 4.58 -4.61 14.23
N ILE A 225 3.26 -4.39 14.21
CA ILE A 225 2.49 -4.30 12.94
C ILE A 225 3.02 -3.20 12.01
N LEU A 226 3.50 -2.08 12.55
CA LEU A 226 4.07 -0.99 11.74
C LEU A 226 5.34 -1.44 11.01
N SER A 227 6.27 -2.13 11.72
CA SER A 227 7.48 -2.70 11.10
C SER A 227 7.14 -3.69 9.99
N LYS A 228 6.19 -4.60 10.24
CA LYS A 228 5.75 -5.60 9.26
C LYS A 228 5.19 -4.98 8.00
N ILE A 229 4.23 -4.05 8.14
CA ILE A 229 3.58 -3.40 7.01
C ILE A 229 4.57 -2.54 6.22
N MET A 230 5.37 -1.71 6.91
CA MET A 230 6.28 -0.78 6.24
C MET A 230 7.42 -1.52 5.53
N SER A 231 7.97 -2.58 6.13
CA SER A 231 9.01 -3.41 5.49
C SER A 231 8.47 -4.16 4.27
N LEU A 232 7.27 -4.74 4.37
CA LEU A 232 6.64 -5.38 3.22
C LEU A 232 6.38 -4.38 2.09
N ILE A 233 5.81 -3.21 2.38
CA ILE A 233 5.58 -2.18 1.38
C ILE A 233 6.88 -1.77 0.72
N TYR A 234 7.95 -1.57 1.48
CA TYR A 234 9.23 -1.14 0.97
C TYR A 234 9.85 -2.20 0.04
N LEU A 235 9.88 -3.47 0.47
CA LEU A 235 10.34 -4.58 -0.33
C LEU A 235 9.55 -4.72 -1.64
N LEU A 236 8.22 -4.67 -1.53
CA LEU A 236 7.32 -4.87 -2.66
C LEU A 236 7.33 -3.68 -3.63
N ASP A 237 7.46 -2.44 -3.14
CA ASP A 237 7.63 -1.26 -4.01
C ASP A 237 8.93 -1.37 -4.83
N TYR A 238 10.06 -1.76 -4.22
CA TYR A 238 11.32 -2.03 -4.94
C TYR A 238 11.16 -3.15 -5.98
N ALA A 239 10.46 -4.22 -5.64
CA ALA A 239 10.19 -5.31 -6.59
C ALA A 239 9.46 -4.79 -7.84
N THR A 240 8.51 -3.85 -7.69
CA THR A 240 7.81 -3.28 -8.85
C THR A 240 8.70 -2.41 -9.73
N ILE A 241 9.69 -1.73 -9.16
CA ILE A 241 10.68 -0.93 -9.91
C ILE A 241 11.62 -1.87 -10.68
N TYR A 242 12.15 -2.91 -10.03
CA TYR A 242 12.96 -3.91 -10.71
C TYR A 242 12.18 -4.62 -11.83
N TYR A 243 10.90 -4.91 -11.57
CA TYR A 243 10.04 -5.53 -12.59
C TYR A 243 9.80 -4.61 -13.78
N ALA A 244 9.57 -3.31 -13.55
CA ALA A 244 9.49 -2.31 -14.62
C ALA A 244 10.79 -2.24 -15.43
N ALA A 245 11.95 -2.19 -14.77
CA ALA A 245 13.25 -2.19 -15.41
C ALA A 245 13.48 -3.45 -16.26
N ARG A 246 13.12 -4.63 -15.74
CA ARG A 246 13.20 -5.90 -16.50
C ARG A 246 12.33 -5.89 -17.75
N LEU A 247 11.17 -5.27 -17.69
CA LEU A 247 10.25 -5.11 -18.83
C LEU A 247 10.68 -3.98 -19.80
N GLY A 248 11.74 -3.23 -19.50
CA GLY A 248 12.14 -2.06 -20.27
C GLY A 248 11.13 -0.90 -20.19
N ILE A 249 10.33 -0.83 -19.12
CA ILE A 249 9.29 0.18 -18.90
C ILE A 249 9.83 1.27 -17.98
N ASP A 250 9.68 2.54 -18.38
CA ASP A 250 9.89 3.68 -17.48
C ASP A 250 8.75 3.71 -16.43
N PRO A 251 9.06 3.58 -15.14
CA PRO A 251 8.05 3.60 -14.09
C PRO A 251 7.43 5.00 -13.88
N SER A 252 8.12 6.08 -14.28
CA SER A 252 7.76 7.46 -13.91
C SER A 252 6.47 7.96 -14.55
N PRO A 253 6.21 7.83 -15.87
CA PRO A 253 5.02 8.38 -16.51
C PRO A 253 3.72 7.74 -16.06
N ILE A 254 2.69 8.59 -15.88
CA ILE A 254 1.33 8.18 -15.49
C ILE A 254 0.26 8.79 -16.42
N LYS A 255 0.54 8.79 -17.71
CA LYS A 255 -0.28 9.45 -18.76
C LYS A 255 -1.78 9.14 -18.67
N SER A 256 -2.15 7.91 -18.29
CA SER A 256 -3.55 7.52 -18.14
C SER A 256 -4.23 8.21 -16.96
N ILE A 257 -3.49 8.45 -15.88
CA ILE A 257 -4.00 9.21 -14.72
C ILE A 257 -4.15 10.69 -15.10
N ASP A 258 -3.19 11.25 -15.82
CA ASP A 258 -3.23 12.64 -16.28
C ASP A 258 -4.41 12.84 -17.23
N PHE A 259 -4.63 11.89 -18.17
CA PHE A 259 -5.80 11.90 -19.07
C PHE A 259 -7.14 11.98 -18.33
N ILE A 260 -7.28 11.26 -17.21
CA ILE A 260 -8.50 11.31 -16.38
C ILE A 260 -8.60 12.65 -15.65
N LYS A 261 -7.52 13.11 -15.04
CA LYS A 261 -7.49 14.37 -14.27
C LYS A 261 -7.80 15.61 -15.12
N GLU A 262 -7.38 15.62 -16.38
CA GLU A 262 -7.66 16.72 -17.32
C GLU A 262 -9.15 16.83 -17.71
N ARG A 263 -9.95 15.82 -17.40
CA ARG A 263 -11.38 15.73 -17.76
C ARG A 263 -12.33 15.79 -16.56
N LEU A 264 -11.78 15.86 -15.35
CA LEU A 264 -12.49 16.10 -14.10
C LEU A 264 -12.46 17.58 -13.70
#